data_dd391a1c17cbf88b5ef139be1084955b
#
_entry.id   dd391a1c17cbf88b5ef139be1084955b
#
_cell.length_a   1.000
_cell.length_b   1.000
_cell.length_c   1.000
_cell.angle_alpha   90.00
_cell.angle_beta   90.00
_cell.angle_gamma   90.00
#
_symmetry.space_group_name_H-M   'P 1'
#
loop_
_entity.id
_entity.type
_entity.pdbx_description
1 polymer ?
#
loop_
_entity_poly.entity_id
_entity_poly.type
_entity_poly.pdbx_seq_one_letter_code
_entity_poly.pdbx_strand_id
1 'polypeptide(L)'
;MIEIDNFYLSKPEPLKSCLLSLRDVILHSNSEITEAWKYSMPFFCLRKRMFCYLWIQKKTSLPYIGIVEGRNISHPRLIQESRSRMKILLIEPTKDLPVRVIHTILKKAARLYEIEGAVRRIKKSPQKRQK
;
A
#
# COMPACT_ATOMS: atom_id res chain seq x y z
N MET A 1 -7.78 7.77 -14.73
CA MET A 1 -8.65 8.48 -13.80
C MET A 1 -8.15 9.88 -13.52
N ILE A 2 -9.04 10.85 -13.71
CA ILE A 2 -8.66 12.25 -13.59
C ILE A 2 -8.23 12.62 -12.18
N GLU A 3 -8.98 12.14 -11.16
CA GLU A 3 -8.68 12.46 -9.77
C GLU A 3 -7.30 11.96 -9.35
N ILE A 4 -6.96 10.74 -9.76
CA ILE A 4 -5.66 10.17 -9.42
C ILE A 4 -4.54 10.98 -10.07
N ASP A 5 -4.68 11.27 -11.35
CA ASP A 5 -3.66 12.05 -12.05
C ASP A 5 -3.51 13.43 -11.43
N ASN A 6 -4.61 14.10 -11.11
CA ASN A 6 -4.58 15.42 -10.50
C ASN A 6 -3.89 15.40 -9.14
N PHE A 7 -4.07 14.33 -8.36
CA PHE A 7 -3.40 14.22 -7.08
C PHE A 7 -1.88 14.36 -7.25
N TYR A 8 -1.30 13.60 -8.19
CA TYR A 8 0.15 13.62 -8.39
C TYR A 8 0.59 14.93 -9.01
N LEU A 9 -0.08 15.36 -10.08
CA LEU A 9 0.36 16.52 -10.85
C LEU A 9 0.22 17.83 -10.10
N SER A 10 -0.63 17.89 -9.08
CA SER A 10 -0.84 19.12 -8.31
C SER A 10 0.22 19.33 -7.24
N LYS A 11 1.08 18.36 -6.99
CA LYS A 11 2.06 18.47 -5.91
C LYS A 11 3.31 19.22 -6.36
N PRO A 12 3.92 20.00 -5.47
CA PRO A 12 5.19 20.65 -5.81
C PRO A 12 6.34 19.67 -5.80
N GLU A 13 7.45 20.06 -6.44
CA GLU A 13 8.66 19.27 -6.37
C GLU A 13 9.39 19.55 -5.07
N PRO A 14 10.13 18.59 -4.49
CA PRO A 14 10.42 17.25 -5.01
C PRO A 14 9.33 16.22 -4.70
N LEU A 15 8.27 16.62 -4.06
CA LEU A 15 7.20 15.72 -3.64
C LEU A 15 6.54 15.02 -4.82
N LYS A 16 6.27 15.77 -5.89
CA LYS A 16 5.59 15.20 -7.05
C LYS A 16 6.39 14.05 -7.68
N SER A 17 7.66 14.27 -7.95
CA SER A 17 8.51 13.23 -8.53
C SER A 17 8.62 12.02 -7.60
N CYS A 18 8.72 12.27 -6.31
CA CYS A 18 8.80 11.20 -5.32
C CYS A 18 7.54 10.34 -5.36
N LEU A 19 6.37 10.97 -5.33
CA LEU A 19 5.10 10.25 -5.33
C LEU A 19 4.89 9.47 -6.63
N LEU A 20 5.26 10.05 -7.76
CA LEU A 20 5.17 9.35 -9.04
C LEU A 20 6.09 8.13 -9.07
N SER A 21 7.29 8.25 -8.51
CA SER A 21 8.21 7.12 -8.42
C SER A 21 7.67 6.03 -7.49
N LEU A 22 7.08 6.42 -6.38
CA LEU A 22 6.46 5.46 -5.47
C LEU A 22 5.31 4.71 -6.15
N ARG A 23 4.51 5.44 -6.93
CA ARG A 23 3.43 4.83 -7.71
C ARG A 23 3.98 3.73 -8.61
N ASP A 24 5.06 4.03 -9.33
CA ASP A 24 5.68 3.06 -10.22
C ASP A 24 6.20 1.84 -9.47
N VAL A 25 6.90 2.06 -8.37
CA VAL A 25 7.45 0.95 -7.58
C VAL A 25 6.34 0.03 -7.09
N ILE A 26 5.24 0.61 -6.60
CA ILE A 26 4.12 -0.18 -6.10
C ILE A 26 3.47 -0.98 -7.23
N LEU A 27 3.17 -0.32 -8.35
CA LEU A 27 2.48 -0.98 -9.47
C LEU A 27 3.33 -2.09 -10.08
N HIS A 28 4.65 -1.94 -10.07
CA HIS A 28 5.54 -2.96 -10.62
C HIS A 28 5.90 -4.06 -9.63
N SER A 29 5.52 -3.92 -8.36
CA SER A 29 5.85 -4.92 -7.35
C SER A 29 5.01 -6.18 -7.48
N ASN A 30 3.83 -6.07 -8.09
CA ASN A 30 2.92 -7.22 -8.23
C ASN A 30 1.97 -6.92 -9.38
N SER A 31 1.90 -7.82 -10.35
CA SER A 31 1.09 -7.60 -11.56
C SER A 31 -0.41 -7.57 -11.30
N GLU A 32 -0.85 -8.00 -10.13
CA GLU A 32 -2.26 -8.00 -9.78
C GLU A 32 -2.71 -6.75 -9.04
N ILE A 33 -1.82 -5.78 -8.88
CA ILE A 33 -2.16 -4.52 -8.22
C ILE A 33 -2.80 -3.57 -9.24
N THR A 34 -3.92 -2.97 -8.84
CA THR A 34 -4.61 -1.96 -9.64
C THR A 34 -4.83 -0.72 -8.80
N GLU A 35 -4.93 0.43 -9.48
CA GLU A 35 -5.16 1.70 -8.80
C GLU A 35 -6.64 1.95 -8.59
N ALA A 36 -6.97 2.67 -7.50
CA ALA A 36 -8.33 3.08 -7.20
C ALA A 36 -8.29 4.41 -6.46
N TRP A 37 -9.34 5.22 -6.64
CA TRP A 37 -9.47 6.49 -5.93
C TRP A 37 -10.50 6.27 -4.82
N LYS A 38 -10.05 6.22 -3.56
CA LYS A 38 -10.91 5.96 -2.42
C LYS A 38 -10.56 6.93 -1.30
N TYR A 39 -11.58 7.42 -0.60
CA TYR A 39 -11.39 8.35 0.52
C TYR A 39 -10.57 9.57 0.10
N SER A 40 -10.75 9.99 -1.16
CA SER A 40 -10.01 11.11 -1.76
C SER A 40 -8.50 10.90 -1.75
N MET A 41 -8.05 9.66 -1.85
CA MET A 41 -6.64 9.29 -1.86
C MET A 41 -6.35 8.23 -2.91
N PRO A 42 -5.10 8.19 -3.42
CA PRO A 42 -4.72 7.11 -4.33
C PRO A 42 -4.48 5.82 -3.56
N PHE A 43 -5.33 4.84 -3.81
CA PHE A 43 -5.22 3.51 -3.24
C PHE A 43 -4.71 2.53 -4.28
N PHE A 44 -4.11 1.46 -3.79
CA PHE A 44 -3.66 0.33 -4.61
C PHE A 44 -4.32 -0.90 -4.05
N CYS A 45 -5.00 -1.64 -4.92
CA CYS A 45 -5.77 -2.83 -4.53
C CYS A 45 -5.10 -4.08 -5.07
N LEU A 46 -5.08 -5.12 -4.26
CA LEU A 46 -4.59 -6.43 -4.66
C LEU A 46 -5.78 -7.36 -4.73
N ARG A 47 -6.10 -7.82 -5.94
CA ARG A 47 -7.27 -8.67 -6.16
C ARG A 47 -8.54 -8.02 -5.61
N LYS A 48 -8.71 -6.74 -5.94
CA LYS A 48 -9.90 -5.95 -5.58
C LYS A 48 -10.03 -5.62 -4.10
N ARG A 49 -9.01 -5.92 -3.29
CA ARG A 49 -8.99 -5.56 -1.87
C ARG A 49 -7.98 -4.47 -1.64
N MET A 50 -8.33 -3.51 -0.79
CA MET A 50 -7.39 -2.42 -0.46
C MET A 50 -6.11 -3.00 0.13
N PHE A 51 -4.98 -2.58 -0.41
CA PHE A 51 -3.67 -3.14 -0.09
C PHE A 51 -2.75 -2.09 0.53
N CYS A 52 -2.56 -0.98 -0.17
CA CYS A 52 -1.78 0.14 0.36
C CYS A 52 -2.26 1.43 -0.31
N TYR A 53 -1.76 2.56 0.18
CA TYR A 53 -2.13 3.86 -0.34
C TYR A 53 -0.99 4.84 -0.16
N LEU A 54 -1.06 5.97 -0.85
CA LEU A 54 -0.07 7.05 -0.72
C LEU A 54 -0.74 8.27 -0.12
N TRP A 55 -0.05 8.92 0.81
CA TRP A 55 -0.52 10.17 1.39
C TRP A 55 0.66 10.96 1.93
N ILE A 56 0.37 12.11 2.50
CA ILE A 56 1.39 12.99 3.08
C ILE A 56 1.10 13.14 4.56
N GLN A 57 2.11 12.91 5.41
CA GLN A 57 1.96 13.09 6.84
C GLN A 57 1.90 14.58 7.16
N LYS A 58 0.84 14.99 7.85
CA LYS A 58 0.61 16.40 8.12
C LYS A 58 1.72 17.00 8.97
N LYS A 59 2.15 16.26 9.98
CA LYS A 59 3.14 16.72 10.94
C LYS A 59 4.50 17.02 10.32
N THR A 60 4.95 16.17 9.40
CA THR A 60 6.28 16.27 8.81
C THR A 60 6.29 16.74 7.36
N SER A 61 5.13 16.74 6.71
CA SER A 61 4.98 16.99 5.28
C SER A 61 5.69 15.95 4.41
N LEU A 62 6.03 14.80 4.99
CA LEU A 62 6.66 13.72 4.23
C LEU A 62 5.62 12.81 3.60
N PRO A 63 5.87 12.34 2.39
CA PRO A 63 5.00 11.34 1.79
C PRO A 63 5.22 9.99 2.46
N TYR A 64 4.20 9.14 2.42
CA TYR A 64 4.33 7.80 2.98
C TYR A 64 3.49 6.78 2.22
N ILE A 65 3.89 5.53 2.39
CA ILE A 65 3.08 4.39 1.93
C ILE A 65 2.34 3.87 3.15
N GLY A 66 1.01 3.88 3.10
CA GLY A 66 0.20 3.28 4.16
C GLY A 66 -0.10 1.84 3.82
N ILE A 67 0.23 0.94 4.74
CA ILE A 67 -0.01 -0.49 4.55
C ILE A 67 -1.29 -0.85 5.30
N VAL A 68 -2.32 -1.25 4.56
CA VAL A 68 -3.65 -1.48 5.12
C VAL A 68 -3.63 -2.53 6.23
N GLU A 69 -2.96 -3.67 6.00
CA GLU A 69 -2.85 -4.72 7.02
C GLU A 69 -1.54 -4.63 7.80
N GLY A 70 -1.05 -3.41 8.01
CA GLY A 70 0.25 -3.19 8.64
C GLY A 70 0.40 -3.81 10.01
N ARG A 71 -0.71 -3.92 10.78
CA ARG A 71 -0.64 -4.52 12.13
C ARG A 71 -0.14 -5.95 12.10
N ASN A 72 -0.25 -6.62 10.96
CA ASN A 72 0.17 -8.02 10.80
C ASN A 72 1.55 -8.16 10.19
N ILE A 73 2.27 -7.05 10.05
CA ILE A 73 3.60 -7.02 9.44
C ILE A 73 4.57 -6.36 10.39
N SER A 74 5.75 -6.96 10.55
CA SER A 74 6.79 -6.38 11.38
C SER A 74 7.97 -5.95 10.51
N HIS A 75 8.39 -4.70 10.65
CA HIS A 75 9.57 -4.17 9.99
C HIS A 75 10.03 -2.94 10.76
N PRO A 76 11.36 -2.79 10.98
CA PRO A 76 11.86 -1.68 11.80
C PRO A 76 11.48 -0.29 11.28
N ARG A 77 11.24 -0.16 9.98
CA ARG A 77 10.91 1.15 9.40
C ARG A 77 9.42 1.45 9.34
N LEU A 78 8.58 0.51 9.74
CA LEU A 78 7.13 0.75 9.77
C LEU A 78 6.73 1.38 11.08
N ILE A 79 5.86 2.39 11.01
CA ILE A 79 5.40 3.14 12.16
C ILE A 79 3.89 2.97 12.29
N GLN A 80 3.42 2.63 13.48
CA GLN A 80 1.99 2.48 13.72
C GLN A 80 1.36 3.70 14.34
N GLU A 81 2.04 4.34 15.28
CA GLU A 81 1.52 5.49 16.05
C GLU A 81 0.18 5.13 16.68
N SER A 82 -0.83 5.98 16.51
CA SER A 82 -2.15 5.73 17.11
C SER A 82 -3.08 4.90 16.24
N ARG A 83 -2.59 4.39 15.12
CA ARG A 83 -3.41 3.59 14.20
C ARG A 83 -3.63 2.20 14.77
N SER A 84 -4.84 1.69 14.59
CA SER A 84 -5.17 0.36 15.11
C SER A 84 -4.84 -0.76 14.11
N ARG A 85 -4.89 -0.46 12.81
CA ARG A 85 -4.74 -1.48 11.77
C ARG A 85 -3.59 -1.21 10.83
N MET A 86 -3.37 0.03 10.47
CA MET A 86 -2.42 0.39 9.44
C MET A 86 -1.07 0.77 10.02
N LYS A 87 -0.02 0.58 9.22
CA LYS A 87 1.30 1.11 9.51
C LYS A 87 1.76 1.91 8.32
N ILE A 88 2.65 2.85 8.54
CA ILE A 88 3.14 3.71 7.46
C ILE A 88 4.64 3.60 7.33
N LEU A 89 5.11 3.76 6.09
CA LEU A 89 6.53 3.86 5.76
C LEU A 89 6.76 5.28 5.26
N LEU A 90 7.42 6.10 6.06
CA LEU A 90 7.74 7.48 5.68
C LEU A 90 8.86 7.48 4.65
N ILE A 91 8.76 8.34 3.66
CA ILE A 91 9.72 8.44 2.57
C ILE A 91 10.32 9.84 2.55
N GLU A 92 11.65 9.92 2.38
CA GLU A 92 12.35 11.18 2.25
C GLU A 92 12.44 11.56 0.79
N PRO A 93 11.69 12.60 0.33
CA PRO A 93 11.60 12.88 -1.11
C PRO A 93 12.89 13.42 -1.75
N THR A 94 13.84 13.86 -0.94
CA THR A 94 15.12 14.38 -1.47
C THR A 94 16.20 13.33 -1.55
N LYS A 95 15.90 12.08 -1.18
CA LYS A 95 16.86 11.00 -1.20
C LYS A 95 16.39 9.91 -2.15
N ASP A 96 17.30 9.00 -2.50
CA ASP A 96 16.94 7.84 -3.31
C ASP A 96 15.87 7.03 -2.61
N LEU A 97 14.93 6.50 -3.38
CA LEU A 97 13.88 5.68 -2.81
C LEU A 97 14.46 4.38 -2.24
N PRO A 98 14.05 3.98 -1.03
CA PRO A 98 14.49 2.70 -0.46
C PRO A 98 13.72 1.54 -1.10
N VAL A 99 14.00 1.30 -2.38
CA VAL A 99 13.24 0.34 -3.19
C VAL A 99 13.24 -1.05 -2.58
N ARG A 100 14.40 -1.48 -2.06
CA ARG A 100 14.51 -2.81 -1.47
C ARG A 100 13.64 -2.93 -0.22
N VAL A 101 13.62 -1.91 0.62
CA VAL A 101 12.77 -1.89 1.82
C VAL A 101 11.29 -1.93 1.41
N ILE A 102 10.94 -1.11 0.42
CA ILE A 102 9.56 -1.07 -0.07
C ILE A 102 9.14 -2.46 -0.58
N HIS A 103 9.96 -3.08 -1.41
CA HIS A 103 9.66 -4.41 -1.95
C HIS A 103 9.52 -5.46 -0.85
N THR A 104 10.40 -5.41 0.16
CA THR A 104 10.32 -6.33 1.28
C THR A 104 8.99 -6.21 2.02
N ILE A 105 8.58 -4.98 2.30
CA ILE A 105 7.33 -4.73 3.02
C ILE A 105 6.13 -5.14 2.19
N LEU A 106 6.10 -4.73 0.91
CA LEU A 106 4.98 -5.05 0.04
C LEU A 106 4.85 -6.56 -0.19
N LYS A 107 5.97 -7.26 -0.26
CA LYS A 107 5.95 -8.71 -0.42
C LYS A 107 5.37 -9.40 0.80
N LYS A 108 5.76 -8.95 1.99
CA LYS A 108 5.18 -9.47 3.23
C LYS A 108 3.68 -9.22 3.28
N ALA A 109 3.26 -8.02 2.89
CA ALA A 109 1.86 -7.65 2.89
C ALA A 109 1.06 -8.51 1.90
N ALA A 110 1.60 -8.71 0.71
CA ALA A 110 0.91 -9.50 -0.32
C ALA A 110 0.68 -10.93 0.13
N ARG A 111 1.61 -11.48 0.90
CA ARG A 111 1.47 -12.84 1.43
C ARG A 111 0.23 -13.01 2.30
N LEU A 112 -0.11 -11.99 3.06
CA LEU A 112 -1.31 -12.05 3.91
C LEU A 112 -2.56 -12.24 3.07
N TYR A 113 -2.62 -11.58 1.92
CA TYR A 113 -3.79 -11.69 1.03
C TYR A 113 -3.88 -13.06 0.39
N GLU A 114 -2.74 -13.67 0.08
CA GLU A 114 -2.69 -15.01 -0.45
C GLU A 114 -3.17 -16.05 0.57
N ILE A 115 -2.70 -15.91 1.81
CA ILE A 115 -3.07 -16.82 2.88
C ILE A 115 -4.57 -16.74 3.16
N GLU A 116 -5.12 -15.53 3.22
CA GLU A 116 -6.54 -15.35 3.41
C GLU A 116 -7.35 -16.00 2.31
N GLY A 117 -6.92 -15.83 1.06
CA GLY A 117 -7.58 -16.44 -0.07
C GLY A 117 -7.61 -17.96 0.04
N ALA A 118 -6.49 -18.56 0.44
CA ALA A 118 -6.40 -20.01 0.61
C ALA A 118 -7.31 -20.48 1.73
N VAL A 119 -7.34 -19.77 2.84
CA VAL A 119 -8.21 -20.13 3.97
C VAL A 119 -9.67 -20.06 3.56
N ARG A 120 -10.06 -19.06 2.82
CA ARG A 120 -11.44 -18.92 2.35
C ARG A 120 -11.84 -20.09 1.46
N ARG A 121 -10.96 -20.49 0.56
CA ARG A 121 -11.24 -21.63 -0.33
C ARG A 121 -11.41 -22.92 0.46
N ILE A 122 -10.56 -23.14 1.44
CA ILE A 122 -10.66 -24.32 2.29
C ILE A 122 -11.97 -24.35 3.05
N LYS A 123 -12.35 -23.22 3.64
CA LYS A 123 -13.59 -23.13 4.40
C LYS A 123 -14.82 -23.37 3.54
N LYS A 124 -14.79 -22.87 2.32
CA LYS A 124 -15.93 -23.06 1.42
C LYS A 124 -16.14 -24.50 1.02
N SER A 125 -15.06 -25.19 0.70
CA SER A 125 -15.15 -26.59 0.22
C SER A 125 -15.85 -27.51 1.21
N PRO A 126 -15.46 -27.54 2.50
CA PRO A 126 -16.15 -28.41 3.45
C PRO A 126 -17.62 -28.10 3.58
N GLN A 127 -17.98 -26.85 3.56
CA GLN A 127 -19.38 -26.47 3.67
C GLN A 127 -20.23 -27.03 2.54
N LYS A 128 -19.70 -26.99 1.33
CA LYS A 128 -20.41 -27.52 0.18
C LYS A 128 -20.60 -29.02 0.27
N ARG A 129 -19.64 -29.73 0.80
CA ARG A 129 -19.70 -31.18 0.88
C ARG A 129 -20.54 -31.67 2.02
N GLN A 130 -20.48 -31.00 3.13
CA GLN A 130 -21.16 -31.45 4.34
C GLN A 130 -22.66 -31.25 4.29
N LYS A 131 -23.08 -30.31 3.50
CA LYS A 131 -24.48 -30.02 3.41
C LYS A 131 -25.13 -30.83 2.32
#